data_d0467c0cbcbe0d491f19bf0ef0fe3a80
#
_entry.id   d0467c0cbcbe0d491f19bf0ef0fe3a80
#
_cell.length_a   1.000
_cell.length_b   1.000
_cell.length_c   1.000
_cell.angle_alpha   90.00
_cell.angle_beta   90.00
_cell.angle_gamma   90.00
#
_symmetry.space_group_name_H-M   'P 1'
#
loop_
_entity.id
_entity.type
_entity.pdbx_description
1 polymer ?
#
loop_
_entity_poly.entity_id
_entity_poly.type
_entity_poly.pdbx_seq_one_letter_code
_entity_poly.pdbx_strand_id
1 'polypeptide(L)'
;MDQWTVAVLGDGGVGKTALAVQFTLNCFVETYDPTIEDAYRKQFIVDNRMCFVEVIDTAGQEEYATLRDQWVREGQGFILVYSIASRTTFDRLEVFRQSVRRAKRGDPILMLVGNKSDKTYEREVSKEEGAALARQFGCEFIETSAKTAQNVERVFTSLVRALRQTRNLEPGAAPTPGRPREEKKKKCIIL
;
A
#
# COMPACT_ATOMS: atom_id res chain seq x y z
N MET A 1 -11.45 -10.35 -10.78
CA MET A 1 -11.24 -9.46 -9.62
C MET A 1 -9.88 -9.78 -9.03
N ASP A 2 -9.04 -8.77 -8.87
CA ASP A 2 -7.71 -8.96 -8.24
C ASP A 2 -7.88 -8.96 -6.72
N GLN A 3 -7.01 -9.73 -6.05
CA GLN A 3 -6.90 -9.70 -4.59
C GLN A 3 -5.46 -9.39 -4.20
N TRP A 4 -5.29 -8.47 -3.25
CA TRP A 4 -3.99 -8.02 -2.78
C TRP A 4 -3.96 -7.93 -1.26
N THR A 5 -2.90 -8.44 -0.65
CA THR A 5 -2.61 -8.26 0.77
C THR A 5 -1.53 -7.19 0.92
N VAL A 6 -1.85 -6.15 1.67
CA VAL A 6 -1.01 -4.97 1.88
C VAL A 6 -0.68 -4.84 3.36
N ALA A 7 0.60 -4.83 3.70
CA ALA A 7 1.05 -4.58 5.07
C ALA A 7 1.42 -3.11 5.26
N VAL A 8 0.94 -2.51 6.35
CA VAL A 8 1.25 -1.14 6.75
C VAL A 8 2.26 -1.19 7.88
N LEU A 9 3.44 -0.64 7.65
CA LEU A 9 4.59 -0.66 8.54
C LEU A 9 5.03 0.76 8.91
N GLY A 10 5.61 0.90 10.06
CA GLY A 10 6.11 2.17 10.58
C GLY A 10 6.12 2.17 12.10
N ASP A 11 6.71 3.19 12.66
CA ASP A 11 6.84 3.35 14.12
C ASP A 11 5.49 3.55 14.81
N GLY A 12 5.44 3.36 16.10
CA GLY A 12 4.23 3.61 16.90
C GLY A 12 3.76 5.06 16.80
N GLY A 13 2.44 5.27 16.73
CA GLY A 13 1.85 6.61 16.72
C GLY A 13 1.91 7.38 15.40
N VAL A 14 2.41 6.79 14.31
CA VAL A 14 2.46 7.44 12.99
C VAL A 14 1.10 7.52 12.30
N GLY A 15 0.12 6.73 12.75
CA GLY A 15 -1.24 6.70 12.22
C GLY A 15 -1.51 5.57 11.23
N LYS A 16 -0.85 4.43 11.37
CA LYS A 16 -1.08 3.23 10.53
C LYS A 16 -2.52 2.76 10.60
N THR A 17 -3.04 2.57 11.81
CA THR A 17 -4.44 2.21 12.06
C THR A 17 -5.39 3.24 11.47
N ALA A 18 -5.12 4.53 11.71
CA ALA A 18 -5.94 5.62 11.18
C ALA A 18 -6.00 5.62 9.65
N LEU A 19 -4.89 5.32 8.96
CA LEU A 19 -4.87 5.17 7.51
C LEU A 19 -5.71 3.99 7.02
N ALA A 20 -5.55 2.82 7.65
CA ALA A 20 -6.32 1.62 7.31
C ALA A 20 -7.83 1.83 7.53
N VAL A 21 -8.22 2.42 8.65
CA VAL A 21 -9.62 2.72 9.00
C VAL A 21 -10.20 3.79 8.06
N GLN A 22 -9.45 4.86 7.77
CA GLN A 22 -9.91 5.88 6.83
C GLN A 22 -10.12 5.32 5.42
N PHE A 23 -9.20 4.48 4.96
CA PHE A 23 -9.32 3.84 3.65
C PHE A 23 -10.51 2.89 3.58
N THR A 24 -10.72 2.04 4.59
CA THR A 24 -11.72 0.96 4.54
C THR A 24 -13.11 1.39 5.01
N LEU A 25 -13.18 2.23 6.03
CA LEU A 25 -14.43 2.62 6.70
C LEU A 25 -14.81 4.09 6.49
N ASN A 26 -13.96 4.88 5.82
CA ASN A 26 -14.15 6.32 5.61
C ASN A 26 -14.42 7.11 6.90
N CYS A 27 -13.76 6.75 7.98
CA CYS A 27 -13.86 7.44 9.25
C CYS A 27 -12.49 7.66 9.90
N PHE A 28 -12.44 8.62 10.83
CA PHE A 28 -11.26 8.91 11.63
C PHE A 28 -11.63 8.86 13.10
N VAL A 29 -10.85 8.09 13.87
CA VAL A 29 -11.01 7.97 15.33
C VAL A 29 -9.75 8.53 15.98
N GLU A 30 -9.94 9.52 16.82
CA GLU A 30 -8.84 10.25 17.48
C GLU A 30 -8.20 9.47 18.63
N THR A 31 -8.92 8.51 19.19
CA THR A 31 -8.49 7.68 20.32
C THR A 31 -7.45 6.66 19.87
N TYR A 32 -6.25 6.75 20.43
CA TYR A 32 -5.16 5.81 20.17
C TYR A 32 -5.27 4.62 21.14
N ASP A 33 -5.61 3.46 20.59
CA ASP A 33 -5.37 2.18 21.25
C ASP A 33 -4.19 1.49 20.57
N PRO A 34 -3.19 0.99 21.34
CA PRO A 34 -2.07 0.26 20.75
C PRO A 34 -2.54 -0.96 19.98
N THR A 35 -2.22 -1.00 18.69
CA THR A 35 -2.54 -2.13 17.82
C THR A 35 -1.49 -3.22 18.00
N ILE A 36 -1.92 -4.47 18.13
CA ILE A 36 -1.04 -5.64 18.00
C ILE A 36 -1.05 -6.10 16.55
N GLU A 37 -2.21 -6.44 16.04
CA GLU A 37 -2.48 -6.78 14.65
C GLU A 37 -3.98 -6.64 14.40
N ASP A 38 -4.36 -6.08 13.27
CA ASP A 38 -5.73 -6.09 12.79
C ASP A 38 -5.75 -6.17 11.26
N ALA A 39 -6.83 -6.69 10.69
CA ALA A 39 -7.01 -6.80 9.25
C ALA A 39 -8.28 -6.08 8.81
N TYR A 40 -8.13 -5.18 7.86
CA TYR A 40 -9.21 -4.40 7.26
C TYR A 40 -9.36 -4.77 5.79
N ARG A 41 -10.57 -4.82 5.29
CA ARG A 41 -10.86 -5.26 3.91
C ARG A 41 -11.72 -4.25 3.18
N LYS A 42 -11.38 -4.01 1.91
CA LYS A 42 -12.17 -3.14 1.03
C LYS A 42 -12.18 -3.65 -0.39
N GLN A 43 -13.35 -3.58 -1.04
CA GLN A 43 -13.48 -3.64 -2.48
C GLN A 43 -13.53 -2.22 -3.06
N PHE A 44 -12.77 -1.95 -4.10
CA PHE A 44 -12.83 -0.67 -4.80
C PHE A 44 -12.35 -0.82 -6.25
N ILE A 45 -12.55 0.21 -7.05
CA ILE A 45 -12.23 0.20 -8.46
C ILE A 45 -10.95 0.99 -8.72
N VAL A 46 -9.98 0.34 -9.37
CA VAL A 46 -8.75 0.97 -9.84
C VAL A 46 -8.67 0.73 -11.35
N ASP A 47 -8.60 1.83 -12.13
CA ASP A 47 -8.53 1.80 -13.60
C ASP A 47 -9.62 0.91 -14.23
N ASN A 48 -10.87 1.16 -13.85
CA ASN A 48 -12.08 0.44 -14.30
C ASN A 48 -12.08 -1.06 -14.01
N ARG A 49 -11.21 -1.55 -13.12
CA ARG A 49 -11.17 -2.95 -12.69
C ARG A 49 -11.37 -3.05 -11.18
N MET A 50 -12.34 -3.88 -10.80
CA MET A 50 -12.60 -4.19 -9.40
C MET A 50 -11.38 -4.89 -8.77
N CYS A 51 -10.97 -4.44 -7.58
CA CYS A 51 -10.00 -5.15 -6.76
C CYS A 51 -10.46 -5.25 -5.31
N PHE A 52 -9.94 -6.25 -4.64
CA PHE A 52 -10.11 -6.50 -3.22
C PHE A 52 -8.76 -6.32 -2.53
N VAL A 53 -8.71 -5.48 -1.53
CA VAL A 53 -7.51 -5.24 -0.74
C VAL A 53 -7.76 -5.60 0.71
N GLU A 54 -6.92 -6.46 1.23
CA GLU A 54 -6.79 -6.74 2.65
C GLU A 54 -5.60 -5.97 3.20
N VAL A 55 -5.86 -5.08 4.16
CA VAL A 55 -4.84 -4.27 4.81
C VAL A 55 -4.50 -4.89 6.15
N ILE A 56 -3.25 -5.34 6.31
CA ILE A 56 -2.72 -5.79 7.59
C ILE A 56 -2.16 -4.57 8.33
N ASP A 57 -2.85 -4.16 9.38
CA ASP A 57 -2.40 -3.11 10.29
C ASP A 57 -1.51 -3.73 11.37
N THR A 58 -0.27 -3.27 11.44
CA THR A 58 0.76 -3.89 12.28
C THR A 58 1.11 -3.02 13.48
N ALA A 59 1.62 -3.64 14.54
CA ALA A 59 2.21 -2.92 15.67
C ALA A 59 3.52 -2.26 15.27
N GLY A 60 3.72 -1.01 15.71
CA GLY A 60 4.95 -0.24 15.46
C GLY A 60 6.05 -0.45 16.51
N GLN A 61 5.78 -1.19 17.58
CA GLN A 61 6.68 -1.34 18.72
C GLN A 61 7.72 -2.44 18.48
N GLU A 62 8.93 -2.26 19.02
CA GLU A 62 10.05 -3.20 18.83
C GLU A 62 9.80 -4.57 19.46
N GLU A 63 9.03 -4.64 20.51
CA GLU A 63 8.66 -5.88 21.22
C GLU A 63 7.93 -6.90 20.32
N TYR A 64 7.36 -6.44 19.20
CA TYR A 64 6.67 -7.29 18.22
C TYR A 64 7.52 -7.61 16.97
N ALA A 65 8.84 -7.52 17.07
CA ALA A 65 9.73 -7.73 15.94
C ALA A 65 9.54 -9.11 15.26
N THR A 66 9.28 -10.16 16.04
CA THR A 66 9.04 -11.51 15.51
C THR A 66 7.74 -11.59 14.69
N LEU A 67 6.68 -10.93 15.13
CA LEU A 67 5.41 -10.84 14.38
C LEU A 67 5.58 -10.03 13.09
N ARG A 68 6.48 -9.05 13.07
CA ARG A 68 6.78 -8.25 11.87
C ARG A 68 7.21 -9.13 10.71
N ASP A 69 8.06 -10.11 10.93
CA ASP A 69 8.53 -11.02 9.88
C ASP A 69 7.38 -11.85 9.29
N GLN A 70 6.40 -12.23 10.10
CA GLN A 70 5.19 -12.92 9.63
C GLN A 70 4.35 -12.00 8.74
N TRP A 71 4.07 -10.77 9.18
CA TRP A 71 3.29 -9.79 8.42
C TRP A 71 3.93 -9.45 7.08
N VAL A 72 5.26 -9.33 7.07
CA VAL A 72 6.01 -9.09 5.84
C VAL A 72 5.94 -10.28 4.89
N ARG A 73 5.98 -11.51 5.39
CA ARG A 73 5.84 -12.70 4.54
C ARG A 73 4.47 -12.79 3.87
N GLU A 74 3.41 -12.42 4.57
CA GLU A 74 2.03 -12.46 4.08
C GLU A 74 1.73 -11.31 3.09
N GLY A 75 2.35 -10.14 3.26
CA GLY A 75 2.13 -8.98 2.42
C GLY A 75 2.68 -9.12 1.01
N GLN A 76 1.94 -8.62 0.04
CA GLN A 76 2.36 -8.51 -1.37
C GLN A 76 2.85 -7.09 -1.71
N GLY A 77 2.23 -6.08 -1.11
CA GLY A 77 2.63 -4.69 -1.15
C GLY A 77 2.82 -4.11 0.24
N PHE A 78 3.67 -3.11 0.37
CA PHE A 78 4.06 -2.56 1.66
C PHE A 78 3.96 -1.04 1.65
N ILE A 79 3.32 -0.51 2.69
CA ILE A 79 3.25 0.93 2.94
C ILE A 79 4.13 1.24 4.15
N LEU A 80 5.19 2.01 3.93
CA LEU A 80 6.06 2.50 4.98
C LEU A 80 5.60 3.88 5.41
N VAL A 81 5.16 4.02 6.66
CA VAL A 81 4.54 5.24 7.17
C VAL A 81 5.42 5.90 8.22
N TYR A 82 5.61 7.21 8.08
CA TYR A 82 6.13 8.08 9.13
C TYR A 82 5.18 9.26 9.37
N SER A 83 5.36 9.95 10.48
CA SER A 83 4.67 11.22 10.76
C SER A 83 5.54 12.39 10.33
N ILE A 84 5.00 13.31 9.55
CA ILE A 84 5.72 14.55 9.18
C ILE A 84 6.04 15.41 10.42
N ALA A 85 5.30 15.21 11.50
CA ALA A 85 5.48 15.89 12.78
C ALA A 85 6.46 15.19 13.73
N SER A 86 7.14 14.11 13.29
CA SER A 86 8.08 13.37 14.11
C SER A 86 9.29 12.88 13.31
N ARG A 87 10.41 13.57 13.48
CA ARG A 87 11.71 13.21 12.88
C ARG A 87 12.12 11.78 13.23
N THR A 88 11.92 11.37 14.47
CA THR A 88 12.27 10.03 14.95
C THR A 88 11.61 8.94 14.15
N THR A 89 10.33 9.09 13.80
CA THR A 89 9.60 8.10 12.99
C THR A 89 10.11 8.03 11.55
N PHE A 90 10.59 9.14 11.02
CA PHE A 90 11.24 9.20 9.71
C PHE A 90 12.60 8.49 9.71
N ASP A 91 13.43 8.75 10.70
CA ASP A 91 14.77 8.16 10.82
C ASP A 91 14.72 6.63 11.01
N ARG A 92 13.64 6.10 11.54
CA ARG A 92 13.44 4.66 11.76
C ARG A 92 12.90 3.88 10.56
N LEU A 93 12.57 4.53 9.46
CA LEU A 93 12.01 3.86 8.27
C LEU A 93 12.91 2.80 7.68
N GLU A 94 14.23 2.99 7.75
CA GLU A 94 15.19 2.01 7.22
C GLU A 94 15.11 0.65 7.92
N VAL A 95 14.79 0.62 9.21
CA VAL A 95 14.58 -0.63 9.97
C VAL A 95 13.43 -1.44 9.36
N PHE A 96 12.34 -0.80 9.02
CA PHE A 96 11.17 -1.45 8.41
C PHE A 96 11.47 -1.88 6.97
N ARG A 97 12.13 -1.03 6.19
CA ARG A 97 12.55 -1.37 4.82
C ARG A 97 13.46 -2.60 4.80
N GLN A 98 14.44 -2.68 5.69
CA GLN A 98 15.32 -3.83 5.78
C GLN A 98 14.60 -5.11 6.18
N SER A 99 13.61 -5.03 7.07
CA SER A 99 12.76 -6.17 7.42
C SER A 99 12.01 -6.71 6.20
N VAL A 100 11.48 -5.83 5.36
CA VAL A 100 10.82 -6.23 4.11
C VAL A 100 11.80 -6.88 3.14
N ARG A 101 12.96 -6.30 2.94
CA ARG A 101 13.99 -6.83 2.02
C ARG A 101 14.54 -8.19 2.45
N ARG A 102 14.67 -8.43 3.75
CA ARG A 102 15.12 -9.74 4.28
C ARG A 102 14.08 -10.84 4.07
N ALA A 103 12.80 -10.53 4.23
CA ALA A 103 11.73 -11.51 4.15
C ALA A 103 11.24 -11.75 2.72
N LYS A 104 11.44 -10.81 1.82
CA LYS A 104 11.03 -10.90 0.41
C LYS A 104 12.26 -11.05 -0.49
N ARG A 105 12.23 -12.08 -1.33
CA ARG A 105 13.22 -12.25 -2.39
C ARG A 105 12.86 -11.34 -3.56
N GLY A 106 13.83 -10.58 -4.07
CA GLY A 106 13.64 -9.62 -5.16
C GLY A 106 13.32 -8.21 -4.64
N ASP A 107 12.82 -7.36 -5.52
CA ASP A 107 12.46 -5.98 -5.19
C ASP A 107 11.01 -5.91 -4.70
N PRO A 108 10.76 -5.67 -3.41
CA PRO A 108 9.42 -5.54 -2.88
C PRO A 108 8.74 -4.28 -3.40
N ILE A 109 7.41 -4.35 -3.59
CA ILE A 109 6.60 -3.20 -3.95
C ILE A 109 6.33 -2.36 -2.71
N LEU A 110 6.94 -1.19 -2.68
CA LEU A 110 6.89 -0.25 -1.56
C LEU A 110 6.15 1.04 -1.95
N MET A 111 5.54 1.66 -0.96
CA MET A 111 5.02 3.02 -1.00
C MET A 111 5.50 3.74 0.26
N LEU A 112 6.09 4.93 0.12
CA LEU A 112 6.48 5.76 1.25
C LEU A 112 5.41 6.82 1.52
N VAL A 113 4.93 6.87 2.76
CA VAL A 113 3.84 7.75 3.19
C VAL A 113 4.26 8.64 4.34
N GLY A 114 4.22 9.95 4.12
CA GLY A 114 4.31 10.97 5.17
C GLY A 114 2.91 11.34 5.67
N ASN A 115 2.49 10.73 6.77
CA ASN A 115 1.15 10.96 7.34
C ASN A 115 1.11 12.17 8.26
N LYS A 116 -0.09 12.58 8.66
CA LYS A 116 -0.40 13.75 9.47
C LYS A 116 -0.02 15.08 8.79
N SER A 117 -0.18 15.15 7.45
CA SER A 117 0.11 16.35 6.67
C SER A 117 -0.73 17.56 7.05
N ASP A 118 -1.84 17.37 7.79
CA ASP A 118 -2.64 18.42 8.41
C ASP A 118 -1.92 19.16 9.53
N LYS A 119 -0.88 18.57 10.13
CA LYS A 119 -0.09 19.16 11.22
C LYS A 119 1.03 20.08 10.69
N THR A 120 0.67 21.07 9.90
CA THR A 120 1.62 21.97 9.21
C THR A 120 2.53 22.75 10.18
N TYR A 121 2.01 23.16 11.32
CA TYR A 121 2.78 23.91 12.34
C TYR A 121 3.69 23.03 13.20
N GLU A 122 3.50 21.73 13.19
CA GLU A 122 4.30 20.76 13.94
C GLU A 122 5.27 20.00 13.04
N ARG A 123 5.38 20.36 11.77
CA ARG A 123 6.23 19.68 10.78
C ARG A 123 7.69 19.68 11.20
N GLU A 124 8.29 18.50 11.28
CA GLU A 124 9.72 18.28 11.51
C GLU A 124 10.44 17.74 10.28
N VAL A 125 9.73 17.14 9.34
CA VAL A 125 10.26 16.54 8.11
C VAL A 125 9.68 17.25 6.90
N SER A 126 10.54 17.78 6.05
CA SER A 126 10.11 18.46 4.82
C SER A 126 9.60 17.46 3.77
N LYS A 127 8.78 17.93 2.86
CA LYS A 127 8.29 17.14 1.72
C LYS A 127 9.44 16.68 0.82
N GLU A 128 10.45 17.53 0.65
CA GLU A 128 11.65 17.25 -0.15
C GLU A 128 12.48 16.10 0.46
N GLU A 129 12.61 16.04 1.77
CA GLU A 129 13.28 14.94 2.47
C GLU A 129 12.53 13.61 2.27
N GLY A 130 11.21 13.62 2.37
CA GLY A 130 10.39 12.44 2.09
C GLY A 130 10.55 11.95 0.64
N ALA A 131 10.49 12.86 -0.32
CA ALA A 131 10.70 12.56 -1.72
C ALA A 131 12.11 12.03 -2.01
N ALA A 132 13.14 12.59 -1.37
CA ALA A 132 14.52 12.12 -1.50
C ALA A 132 14.71 10.69 -0.96
N LEU A 133 14.11 10.39 0.20
CA LEU A 133 14.16 9.05 0.77
C LEU A 133 13.43 8.03 -0.11
N ALA A 134 12.29 8.38 -0.67
CA ALA A 134 11.56 7.53 -1.60
C ALA A 134 12.37 7.19 -2.86
N ARG A 135 13.13 8.16 -3.39
CA ARG A 135 14.07 7.90 -4.50
C ARG A 135 15.16 6.91 -4.11
N GLN A 136 15.71 7.00 -2.89
CA GLN A 136 16.67 6.04 -2.38
C GLN A 136 16.08 4.65 -2.22
N PHE A 137 14.82 4.56 -1.82
CA PHE A 137 14.10 3.30 -1.66
C PHE A 137 13.60 2.73 -2.99
N GLY A 138 13.61 3.51 -4.06
CA GLY A 138 13.09 3.13 -5.36
C GLY A 138 11.56 3.00 -5.37
N CYS A 139 10.83 3.86 -4.66
CA CYS A 139 9.38 3.82 -4.54
C CYS A 139 8.74 5.21 -4.70
N GLU A 140 7.42 5.23 -4.83
CA GLU A 140 6.64 6.47 -4.82
C GLU A 140 6.52 7.06 -3.41
N PHE A 141 6.33 8.37 -3.36
CA PHE A 141 6.12 9.13 -2.15
C PHE A 141 4.81 9.93 -2.20
N ILE A 142 4.02 9.83 -1.14
CA ILE A 142 2.77 10.59 -0.98
C ILE A 142 2.67 11.07 0.47
N GLU A 143 2.34 12.34 0.64
CA GLU A 143 1.91 12.85 1.94
C GLU A 143 0.40 12.68 2.10
N THR A 144 -0.03 12.22 3.26
CA THR A 144 -1.42 11.92 3.59
C THR A 144 -1.86 12.57 4.89
N SER A 145 -3.16 12.74 5.03
CA SER A 145 -3.81 12.98 6.31
C SER A 145 -4.94 11.98 6.50
N ALA A 146 -4.77 11.04 7.41
CA ALA A 146 -5.85 10.14 7.79
C ALA A 146 -7.02 10.91 8.44
N LYS A 147 -6.74 12.04 9.09
CA LYS A 147 -7.74 12.90 9.71
C LYS A 147 -8.68 13.56 8.69
N THR A 148 -8.12 14.13 7.62
CA THR A 148 -8.88 14.83 6.57
C THR A 148 -9.21 13.97 5.36
N ALA A 149 -8.75 12.71 5.33
CA ALA A 149 -8.80 11.77 4.21
C ALA A 149 -7.94 12.16 2.99
N GLN A 150 -7.13 13.21 3.09
CA GLN A 150 -6.29 13.69 1.99
C GLN A 150 -5.33 12.60 1.51
N ASN A 151 -5.37 12.27 0.22
CA ASN A 151 -4.51 11.31 -0.46
C ASN A 151 -4.55 9.86 0.06
N VAL A 152 -5.43 9.52 0.99
CA VAL A 152 -5.49 8.17 1.55
C VAL A 152 -5.83 7.13 0.48
N GLU A 153 -6.91 7.33 -0.29
CA GLU A 153 -7.27 6.43 -1.38
C GLU A 153 -6.20 6.38 -2.48
N ARG A 154 -5.55 7.50 -2.74
CA ARG A 154 -4.47 7.60 -3.74
C ARG A 154 -3.29 6.68 -3.43
N VAL A 155 -2.93 6.52 -2.16
CA VAL A 155 -1.85 5.59 -1.73
C VAL A 155 -2.18 4.17 -2.18
N PHE A 156 -3.38 3.69 -1.86
CA PHE A 156 -3.80 2.33 -2.19
C PHE A 156 -4.00 2.13 -3.70
N THR A 157 -4.52 3.13 -4.39
CA THR A 157 -4.65 3.11 -5.85
C THR A 157 -3.29 3.00 -6.54
N SER A 158 -2.31 3.81 -6.15
CA SER A 158 -0.95 3.76 -6.70
C SER A 158 -0.27 2.42 -6.40
N LEU A 159 -0.44 1.90 -5.18
CA LEU A 159 0.13 0.62 -4.80
C LEU A 159 -0.47 -0.55 -5.61
N VAL A 160 -1.79 -0.58 -5.81
CA VAL A 160 -2.45 -1.60 -6.64
C VAL A 160 -1.97 -1.54 -8.09
N ARG A 161 -1.79 -0.34 -8.65
CA ARG A 161 -1.21 -0.18 -10.00
C ARG A 161 0.18 -0.79 -10.10
N ALA A 162 1.05 -0.51 -9.13
CA ALA A 162 2.40 -1.06 -9.08
C ALA A 162 2.39 -2.60 -8.96
N LEU A 163 1.52 -3.15 -8.11
CA LEU A 163 1.35 -4.61 -7.96
C LEU A 163 0.85 -5.28 -9.25
N ARG A 164 -0.08 -4.65 -9.95
CA ARG A 164 -0.57 -5.15 -11.25
C ARG A 164 0.53 -5.16 -12.31
N GLN A 165 1.37 -4.12 -12.36
CA GLN A 165 2.49 -4.05 -13.29
C GLN A 165 3.48 -5.17 -13.06
N THR A 166 3.86 -5.43 -11.83
CA THR A 166 4.79 -6.52 -11.47
C THR A 166 4.23 -7.88 -11.87
N ARG A 167 2.96 -8.14 -11.58
CA ARG A 167 2.31 -9.41 -11.96
C ARG A 167 2.27 -9.63 -13.47
N ASN A 168 2.14 -8.58 -14.27
CA ASN A 168 2.14 -8.66 -15.73
C ASN A 168 3.55 -8.87 -16.31
N LEU A 169 4.60 -8.59 -15.55
CA LEU A 169 6.00 -8.76 -15.94
C LEU A 169 6.57 -10.13 -15.55
N GLU A 170 5.88 -10.93 -14.73
CA GLU A 170 6.31 -12.28 -14.40
C GLU A 170 6.21 -13.18 -15.66
N PRO A 171 7.32 -13.85 -16.08
CA PRO A 171 7.31 -14.75 -17.21
C PRO A 171 6.52 -16.01 -16.85
N GLY A 172 5.26 -16.06 -17.24
CA GLY A 172 4.37 -17.19 -16.97
C GLY A 172 2.87 -16.85 -16.94
N ALA A 173 2.49 -15.59 -16.91
CA ALA A 173 1.11 -15.19 -17.12
C ALA A 173 0.78 -15.25 -18.63
N ALA A 174 0.44 -16.47 -19.12
CA ALA A 174 -0.09 -16.63 -20.47
C ALA A 174 -1.33 -15.74 -20.63
N PRO A 175 -1.44 -14.95 -21.72
CA PRO A 175 -2.69 -14.26 -22.02
C PRO A 175 -3.78 -15.30 -22.16
N THR A 176 -4.87 -15.16 -21.41
CA THR A 176 -6.07 -15.96 -21.60
C THR A 176 -6.47 -15.86 -23.08
N PRO A 177 -6.52 -16.98 -23.82
CA PRO A 177 -6.90 -16.90 -25.23
C PRO A 177 -8.33 -16.40 -25.30
N GLY A 178 -8.50 -15.23 -25.94
CA GLY A 178 -9.80 -14.70 -26.27
C GLY A 178 -10.54 -15.77 -27.08
N ARG A 179 -11.78 -16.08 -26.69
CA ARG A 179 -12.67 -16.95 -27.46
C ARG A 179 -12.67 -16.51 -28.93
N PRO A 180 -12.49 -17.43 -29.89
CA PRO A 180 -12.60 -17.08 -31.27
C PRO A 180 -13.98 -16.50 -31.57
N ARG A 181 -14.04 -15.32 -32.17
CA ARG A 181 -15.27 -14.82 -32.76
C ARG A 181 -15.68 -15.79 -33.86
N GLU A 182 -16.81 -16.45 -33.71
CA GLU A 182 -17.45 -17.19 -34.77
C GLU A 182 -17.79 -16.21 -35.92
N GLU A 183 -17.05 -16.29 -37.00
CA GLU A 183 -17.43 -15.67 -38.26
C GLU A 183 -18.66 -16.40 -38.82
N LYS A 184 -19.81 -15.74 -38.76
CA LYS A 184 -21.02 -16.19 -39.47
C LYS A 184 -20.74 -16.13 -40.97
N LYS A 185 -20.43 -17.28 -41.57
CA LYS A 185 -20.42 -17.43 -43.03
C LYS A 185 -21.80 -17.10 -43.59
N LYS A 186 -21.90 -15.99 -44.31
CA LYS A 186 -23.07 -15.69 -45.15
C LYS A 186 -23.05 -16.65 -46.32
N LYS A 187 -24.04 -17.55 -46.38
CA LYS A 187 -24.32 -18.35 -47.59
C LYS A 187 -24.90 -17.40 -48.64
N CYS A 188 -24.20 -17.17 -49.74
CA CYS A 188 -24.78 -16.66 -50.98
C CYS A 188 -25.59 -17.77 -51.62
N ILE A 189 -26.87 -17.54 -51.81
CA ILE A 189 -27.74 -18.34 -52.68
C ILE A 189 -27.71 -17.63 -54.02
N ILE A 190 -27.18 -18.30 -55.03
CA ILE A 190 -27.30 -17.92 -56.46
C ILE A 190 -28.47 -18.70 -57.03
N LEU A 191 -29.40 -17.96 -57.57
CA LEU A 191 -30.40 -18.45 -58.54
C LEU A 191 -29.85 -18.25 -59.95
#